data_c24d7483de9c59bac476166892e280a8
#
_entry.id   c24d7483de9c59bac476166892e280a8
#
_cell.length_a   1.000
_cell.length_b   1.000
_cell.length_c   1.000
_cell.angle_alpha   90.00
_cell.angle_beta   90.00
_cell.angle_gamma   90.00
#
_symmetry.space_group_name_H-M   'P 1'
#
loop_
_entity.id
_entity.type
_entity.pdbx_description
1 polymer ?
#
loop_
_entity_poly.entity_id
_entity_poly.type
_entity_poly.pdbx_seq_one_letter_code
_entity_poly.pdbx_strand_id
1 'polypeptide(L)'
;RNLLQSLQAFIPGMQLVENNERGSDPNTRPEILIRGRSSFTEGSNIPTFIVDGAEVSADYVFDMDINDVESATVLKDASASALYGAKAANGVVVITTRPMSAGKMKVSYSGTFQISVPDLSDYHLLNPEQKLEYEYRAGLYTSEDGLSADQYDKDAQYNAIFQRIREGVNTDWMSYPLRNSFTHNHNITVYGGDEYIRYNLGVRYGNDQGVMLDSDRKRYSLMFKLSYNKNDKVYVQNYTTISGTDNHESPYGSFRQYVDQNPYDRAYNI
;
A
#
# COMPACT_ATOMS: atom_id res chain seq x y z
N ARG A 1 7.46 -4.96 -4.77
CA ARG A 1 7.89 -3.77 -4.01
C ARG A 1 7.66 -2.55 -4.90
N ASN A 2 7.00 -1.52 -4.38
CA ASN A 2 6.86 -0.27 -5.11
C ASN A 2 8.17 0.56 -5.05
N LEU A 3 8.26 1.62 -5.87
CA LEU A 3 9.43 2.49 -5.90
C LEU A 3 9.76 3.06 -4.51
N LEU A 4 8.75 3.49 -3.75
CA LEU A 4 8.94 4.11 -2.43
C LEU A 4 9.58 3.15 -1.42
N GLN A 5 9.14 1.88 -1.38
CA GLN A 5 9.76 0.86 -0.53
C GLN A 5 11.21 0.59 -0.92
N SER A 6 11.51 0.65 -2.22
CA SER A 6 12.88 0.52 -2.70
C SER A 6 13.72 1.75 -2.37
N LEU A 7 13.15 2.95 -2.49
CA LEU A 7 13.83 4.20 -2.14
C LEU A 7 14.16 4.30 -0.64
N GLN A 8 13.33 3.75 0.24
CA GLN A 8 13.63 3.71 1.68
C GLN A 8 14.99 3.06 1.98
N ALA A 9 15.35 2.01 1.23
CA ALA A 9 16.64 1.33 1.40
C ALA A 9 17.85 2.19 0.97
N PHE A 10 17.65 3.15 0.08
CA PHE A 10 18.71 3.97 -0.49
C PHE A 10 18.74 5.39 0.08
N ILE A 11 17.68 5.85 0.75
CA ILE A 11 17.56 7.22 1.25
C ILE A 11 17.65 7.23 2.78
N PRO A 12 18.79 7.64 3.36
CA PRO A 12 18.94 7.73 4.80
C PRO A 12 17.93 8.70 5.43
N GLY A 13 17.18 8.20 6.43
CA GLY A 13 16.19 8.99 7.17
C GLY A 13 14.83 9.14 6.49
N MET A 14 14.58 8.45 5.38
CA MET A 14 13.23 8.24 4.86
C MET A 14 12.58 7.09 5.62
N GLN A 15 11.39 7.32 6.14
CA GLN A 15 10.57 6.31 6.80
C GLN A 15 9.25 6.18 6.05
N LEU A 16 8.87 4.94 5.78
CA LEU A 16 7.54 4.60 5.30
C LEU A 16 6.77 4.03 6.49
N VAL A 17 5.69 4.68 6.85
CA VAL A 17 4.77 4.19 7.89
C VAL A 17 3.63 3.50 7.16
N GLU A 18 3.62 2.18 7.25
CA GLU A 18 2.53 1.37 6.69
C GLU A 18 1.29 1.50 7.59
N ASN A 19 0.14 1.69 6.98
CA ASN A 19 -1.12 1.67 7.71
C ASN A 19 -1.60 0.22 7.84
N ASN A 20 -1.39 -0.37 9.01
CA ASN A 20 -1.76 -1.75 9.28
C ASN A 20 -3.26 -1.95 9.57
N GLU A 21 -4.06 -0.88 9.70
CA GLU A 21 -5.49 -1.00 9.95
C GLU A 21 -6.25 -1.63 8.78
N ARG A 22 -5.78 -1.39 7.56
CA ARG A 22 -6.33 -1.95 6.32
C ARG A 22 -5.55 -3.15 5.78
N GLY A 23 -4.57 -3.64 6.54
CA GLY A 23 -3.75 -4.77 6.14
C GLY A 23 -2.92 -4.48 4.88
N SER A 24 -2.89 -5.43 3.94
CA SER A 24 -2.16 -5.31 2.67
C SER A 24 -3.01 -4.70 1.55
N ASP A 25 -3.89 -3.75 1.86
CA ASP A 25 -4.71 -3.06 0.85
C ASP A 25 -3.82 -2.32 -0.15
N PRO A 26 -3.84 -2.69 -1.45
CA PRO A 26 -3.00 -2.07 -2.47
C PRO A 26 -3.40 -0.62 -2.77
N ASN A 27 -4.58 -0.17 -2.32
CA ASN A 27 -5.07 1.19 -2.49
C ASN A 27 -4.60 2.12 -1.38
N THR A 28 -4.15 1.56 -0.24
CA THR A 28 -3.63 2.34 0.88
C THR A 28 -2.16 2.70 0.63
N ARG A 29 -1.85 4.00 0.69
CA ARG A 29 -0.48 4.48 0.54
C ARG A 29 0.21 4.55 1.88
N PRO A 30 1.50 4.16 1.93
CA PRO A 30 2.29 4.40 3.13
C PRO A 30 2.51 5.90 3.33
N GLU A 31 2.48 6.37 4.57
CA GLU A 31 2.90 7.73 4.91
C GLU A 31 4.41 7.85 4.74
N ILE A 32 4.85 8.88 4.00
CA ILE A 32 6.27 9.12 3.73
C ILE A 32 6.76 10.21 4.68
N LEU A 33 7.73 9.88 5.52
CA LEU A 33 8.35 10.80 6.46
C LEU A 33 9.84 10.93 6.16
N ILE A 34 10.36 12.17 6.03
CA ILE A 34 11.78 12.42 5.80
C ILE A 34 12.46 13.03 7.05
N ARG A 35 11.74 13.85 7.81
CA ARG A 35 12.23 14.55 9.01
C ARG A 35 11.44 14.24 10.29
N GLY A 36 10.63 13.17 10.28
CA GLY A 36 9.64 12.93 11.31
C GLY A 36 8.34 13.71 11.06
N ARG A 37 7.37 13.56 11.95
CA ARG A 37 6.09 14.27 11.83
C ARG A 37 6.25 15.70 12.25
N SER A 38 6.08 16.64 11.31
CA SER A 38 5.98 18.08 11.58
C SER A 38 4.54 18.53 11.83
N SER A 39 3.55 17.74 11.40
CA SER A 39 2.11 17.97 11.58
C SER A 39 1.37 16.66 11.84
N PHE A 40 0.29 16.74 12.62
CA PHE A 40 -0.62 15.60 12.86
C PHE A 40 -1.70 15.46 11.79
N THR A 41 -1.75 16.37 10.81
CA THR A 41 -2.73 16.31 9.72
C THR A 41 -2.21 15.37 8.63
N GLU A 42 -3.01 14.38 8.25
CA GLU A 42 -2.68 13.47 7.15
C GLU A 42 -2.38 14.25 5.86
N GLY A 43 -1.32 13.84 5.15
CA GLY A 43 -0.89 14.46 3.90
C GLY A 43 -0.04 15.71 4.03
N SER A 44 0.06 16.36 5.20
CA SER A 44 0.85 17.59 5.37
C SER A 44 2.36 17.36 5.51
N ASN A 45 2.80 16.12 5.68
CA ASN A 45 4.20 15.74 5.84
C ASN A 45 4.84 15.18 4.56
N ILE A 46 4.10 15.14 3.44
CA ILE A 46 4.58 14.57 2.18
C ILE A 46 5.70 15.46 1.60
N PRO A 47 6.86 14.90 1.23
CA PRO A 47 7.93 15.64 0.58
C PRO A 47 7.54 16.08 -0.83
N THR A 48 8.20 17.08 -1.36
CA THR A 48 8.09 17.45 -2.78
C THR A 48 8.93 16.49 -3.62
N PHE A 49 8.35 15.99 -4.70
CA PHE A 49 9.05 15.11 -5.64
C PHE A 49 9.39 15.86 -6.92
N ILE A 50 10.65 15.73 -7.34
CA ILE A 50 11.18 16.29 -8.60
C ILE A 50 11.71 15.13 -9.42
N VAL A 51 11.19 14.93 -10.63
CA VAL A 51 11.66 13.91 -11.57
C VAL A 51 12.20 14.61 -12.81
N ASP A 52 13.47 14.39 -13.11
CA ASP A 52 14.18 15.03 -14.25
C ASP A 52 14.00 16.56 -14.31
N GLY A 53 13.98 17.21 -13.13
CA GLY A 53 13.83 18.66 -12.99
C GLY A 53 12.38 19.17 -12.96
N ALA A 54 11.37 18.32 -13.17
CA ALA A 54 9.95 18.66 -13.11
C ALA A 54 9.32 18.20 -11.79
N GLU A 55 8.48 19.05 -11.18
CA GLU A 55 7.70 18.68 -10.00
C GLU A 55 6.58 17.71 -10.41
N VAL A 56 6.44 16.62 -9.65
CA VAL A 56 5.44 15.58 -9.87
C VAL A 56 4.70 15.25 -8.58
N SER A 57 3.53 14.62 -8.73
CA SER A 57 2.76 14.17 -7.56
C SER A 57 3.41 12.94 -6.89
N ALA A 58 3.12 12.74 -5.62
CA ALA A 58 3.53 11.53 -4.89
C ALA A 58 2.97 10.26 -5.56
N ASP A 59 1.78 10.34 -6.17
CA ASP A 59 1.13 9.27 -6.91
C ASP A 59 1.93 8.82 -8.12
N TYR A 60 2.44 9.80 -8.85
CA TYR A 60 3.30 9.53 -9.99
C TYR A 60 4.53 8.73 -9.58
N VAL A 61 5.18 9.12 -8.47
CA VAL A 61 6.35 8.42 -7.95
C VAL A 61 5.99 7.05 -7.37
N PHE A 62 4.84 6.94 -6.73
CA PHE A 62 4.34 5.66 -6.21
C PHE A 62 4.13 4.62 -7.32
N ASP A 63 3.66 5.06 -8.48
CA ASP A 63 3.40 4.21 -9.64
C ASP A 63 4.60 4.07 -10.59
N MET A 64 5.71 4.77 -10.32
CA MET A 64 6.91 4.73 -11.12
C MET A 64 7.68 3.42 -10.92
N ASP A 65 8.32 2.89 -11.98
CA ASP A 65 9.16 1.70 -11.91
C ASP A 65 10.56 2.05 -11.39
N ILE A 66 11.05 1.30 -10.41
CA ILE A 66 12.43 1.44 -9.90
C ILE A 66 13.48 1.24 -10.99
N ASN A 67 13.18 0.44 -12.01
CA ASN A 67 14.10 0.19 -13.12
C ASN A 67 14.33 1.42 -14.02
N ASP A 68 13.42 2.41 -13.97
CA ASP A 68 13.59 3.67 -14.69
C ASP A 68 14.44 4.68 -13.92
N VAL A 69 14.70 4.44 -12.65
CA VAL A 69 15.49 5.34 -11.80
C VAL A 69 16.97 5.05 -11.97
N GLU A 70 17.74 6.09 -12.24
CA GLU A 70 19.20 6.09 -12.20
C GLU A 70 19.70 6.43 -10.80
N SER A 71 19.15 7.52 -10.24
CA SER A 71 19.50 7.97 -8.90
C SER A 71 18.33 8.68 -8.21
N ALA A 72 18.32 8.62 -6.89
CA ALA A 72 17.42 9.40 -6.06
C ALA A 72 18.20 10.05 -4.92
N THR A 73 17.98 11.34 -4.71
CA THR A 73 18.63 12.12 -3.69
C THR A 73 17.62 12.91 -2.88
N VAL A 74 17.81 12.96 -1.57
CA VAL A 74 16.97 13.79 -0.69
C VAL A 74 17.72 15.04 -0.27
N LEU A 75 17.12 16.17 -0.58
CA LEU A 75 17.57 17.47 -0.12
C LEU A 75 16.81 17.85 1.16
N LYS A 76 17.53 17.93 2.28
CA LYS A 76 16.95 18.14 3.62
C LYS A 76 17.25 19.52 4.20
N ASP A 77 18.19 20.25 3.60
CA ASP A 77 18.82 21.43 4.20
C ASP A 77 18.36 22.75 3.55
N ALA A 78 19.01 23.84 3.97
CA ALA A 78 18.80 25.17 3.39
C ALA A 78 18.99 25.22 1.87
N SER A 79 19.78 24.29 1.30
CA SER A 79 19.93 24.13 -0.15
C SER A 79 18.63 23.77 -0.86
N ALA A 80 17.80 22.93 -0.24
CA ALA A 80 16.47 22.58 -0.78
C ALA A 80 15.55 23.81 -0.79
N SER A 81 15.55 24.57 0.30
CA SER A 81 14.74 25.80 0.42
C SER A 81 15.19 26.90 -0.53
N ALA A 82 16.48 26.96 -0.84
CA ALA A 82 17.02 27.93 -1.79
C ALA A 82 16.60 27.64 -3.23
N LEU A 83 16.45 26.36 -3.60
CA LEU A 83 16.07 25.94 -4.96
C LEU A 83 14.54 25.81 -5.15
N TYR A 84 13.81 25.35 -4.13
CA TYR A 84 12.40 24.95 -4.23
C TYR A 84 11.47 25.76 -3.30
N GLY A 85 12.01 26.75 -2.56
CA GLY A 85 11.23 27.67 -1.73
C GLY A 85 10.47 26.97 -0.58
N ALA A 86 9.28 27.48 -0.27
CA ALA A 86 8.44 26.98 0.83
C ALA A 86 7.99 25.51 0.66
N LYS A 87 7.95 25.01 -0.55
CA LYS A 87 7.61 23.60 -0.85
C LYS A 87 8.63 22.61 -0.31
N ALA A 88 9.85 23.06 -0.02
CA ALA A 88 10.91 22.24 0.55
C ALA A 88 10.81 22.01 2.08
N ALA A 89 9.77 22.53 2.74
CA ALA A 89 9.61 22.43 4.19
C ALA A 89 9.66 20.98 4.71
N ASN A 90 9.06 20.05 3.97
CA ASN A 90 9.04 18.61 4.29
C ASN A 90 10.20 17.83 3.63
N GLY A 91 11.14 18.51 3.00
CA GLY A 91 12.22 17.94 2.19
C GLY A 91 11.82 17.79 0.72
N VAL A 92 12.83 17.61 -0.13
CA VAL A 92 12.67 17.41 -1.57
C VAL A 92 13.37 16.12 -1.97
N VAL A 93 12.63 15.24 -2.66
CA VAL A 93 13.17 14.03 -3.28
C VAL A 93 13.42 14.32 -4.75
N VAL A 94 14.68 14.35 -5.16
CA VAL A 94 15.09 14.54 -6.55
C VAL A 94 15.40 13.17 -7.15
N ILE A 95 14.67 12.81 -8.19
CA ILE A 95 14.80 11.55 -8.91
C ILE A 95 15.32 11.86 -10.31
N THR A 96 16.41 11.22 -10.68
CA THR A 96 16.95 11.24 -12.03
C THR A 96 16.63 9.93 -12.71
N THR A 97 16.00 9.98 -13.87
CA THR A 97 15.69 8.78 -14.63
C THR A 97 16.88 8.36 -15.49
N ARG A 98 16.94 7.07 -15.81
CA ARG A 98 18.03 6.53 -16.64
C ARG A 98 18.06 7.23 -18.00
N PRO A 99 19.25 7.65 -18.46
CA PRO A 99 19.37 8.31 -19.74
C PRO A 99 19.06 7.35 -20.88
N MET A 100 18.53 7.91 -21.96
CA MET A 100 18.27 7.15 -23.19
C MET A 100 19.59 6.79 -23.86
N SER A 101 19.80 5.50 -24.12
CA SER A 101 21.01 5.01 -24.78
C SER A 101 20.88 5.14 -26.30
N ALA A 102 21.96 5.61 -26.93
CA ALA A 102 22.10 5.51 -28.39
C ALA A 102 22.36 4.04 -28.80
N GLY A 103 21.89 3.64 -29.96
CA GLY A 103 22.13 2.33 -30.53
C GLY A 103 20.95 1.77 -31.30
N LYS A 104 21.11 0.55 -31.80
CA LYS A 104 20.02 -0.17 -32.49
C LYS A 104 18.82 -0.31 -31.57
N MET A 105 17.64 -0.33 -32.17
CA MET A 105 16.39 -0.58 -31.45
C MET A 105 16.48 -1.85 -30.61
N LYS A 106 16.13 -1.74 -29.36
CA LYS A 106 16.03 -2.87 -28.43
C LYS A 106 14.65 -2.93 -27.82
N VAL A 107 14.18 -4.13 -27.60
CA VAL A 107 12.93 -4.40 -26.86
C VAL A 107 13.31 -5.14 -25.59
N SER A 108 12.81 -4.63 -24.47
CA SER A 108 12.97 -5.24 -23.15
C SER A 108 11.61 -5.56 -22.58
N TYR A 109 11.49 -6.74 -22.00
CA TYR A 109 10.35 -7.14 -21.20
C TYR A 109 10.79 -7.47 -19.79
N SER A 110 10.07 -6.96 -18.80
CA SER A 110 10.22 -7.41 -17.41
C SER A 110 8.85 -7.76 -16.82
N GLY A 111 8.81 -8.88 -16.11
CA GLY A 111 7.62 -9.34 -15.40
C GLY A 111 7.96 -9.62 -13.93
N THR A 112 7.10 -9.14 -13.03
CA THR A 112 7.20 -9.44 -11.59
C THR A 112 5.92 -10.15 -11.16
N PHE A 113 6.09 -11.25 -10.43
CA PHE A 113 5.01 -12.06 -9.90
C PHE A 113 5.22 -12.22 -8.39
N GLN A 114 4.17 -12.02 -7.61
CA GLN A 114 4.23 -12.12 -6.15
C GLN A 114 2.98 -12.84 -5.64
N ILE A 115 3.19 -13.79 -4.73
CA ILE A 115 2.14 -14.42 -3.95
C ILE A 115 2.27 -13.91 -2.52
N SER A 116 1.17 -13.43 -1.94
CA SER A 116 1.10 -13.03 -0.53
C SER A 116 0.11 -13.92 0.19
N VAL A 117 0.52 -14.45 1.33
CA VAL A 117 -0.29 -15.31 2.20
C VAL A 117 -0.48 -14.57 3.52
N PRO A 118 -1.72 -14.45 4.03
CA PRO A 118 -1.95 -13.86 5.34
C PRO A 118 -1.23 -14.66 6.43
N ASP A 119 -0.46 -13.99 7.26
CA ASP A 119 0.13 -14.59 8.45
C ASP A 119 -0.67 -14.16 9.67
N LEU A 120 -1.38 -15.11 10.28
CA LEU A 120 -2.23 -14.92 11.45
C LEU A 120 -1.60 -15.52 12.71
N SER A 121 -0.36 -15.99 12.65
CA SER A 121 0.31 -16.72 13.75
C SER A 121 0.50 -15.89 15.02
N ASP A 122 0.56 -14.57 14.90
CA ASP A 122 0.71 -13.65 16.04
C ASP A 122 -0.62 -13.37 16.77
N TYR A 123 -1.76 -13.80 16.21
CA TYR A 123 -3.05 -13.66 16.85
C TYR A 123 -3.33 -14.86 17.75
N HIS A 124 -3.34 -14.63 19.07
CA HIS A 124 -3.63 -15.64 20.08
C HIS A 124 -5.04 -15.44 20.63
N LEU A 125 -6.06 -15.63 19.78
CA LEU A 125 -7.45 -15.49 20.19
C LEU A 125 -7.90 -16.68 21.04
N LEU A 126 -8.84 -16.41 21.94
CA LEU A 126 -9.46 -17.43 22.76
C LEU A 126 -10.42 -18.28 21.89
N ASN A 127 -10.43 -19.58 22.13
CA ASN A 127 -11.47 -20.45 21.57
C ASN A 127 -12.84 -20.18 22.24
N PRO A 128 -13.96 -20.71 21.70
CA PRO A 128 -15.30 -20.43 22.26
C PRO A 128 -15.44 -20.72 23.76
N GLU A 129 -14.92 -21.84 24.23
CA GLU A 129 -14.98 -22.24 25.64
C GLU A 129 -14.16 -21.30 26.52
N GLN A 130 -12.94 -20.98 26.11
CA GLN A 130 -12.05 -20.06 26.82
C GLN A 130 -12.62 -18.64 26.87
N LYS A 131 -13.25 -18.20 25.78
CA LYS A 131 -13.88 -16.88 25.70
C LYS A 131 -15.06 -16.78 26.67
N LEU A 132 -15.95 -17.75 26.65
CA LEU A 132 -17.09 -17.79 27.58
C LEU A 132 -16.66 -17.85 29.04
N GLU A 133 -15.66 -18.68 29.36
CA GLU A 133 -15.09 -18.77 30.70
C GLU A 133 -14.46 -17.46 31.16
N TYR A 134 -13.72 -16.79 30.26
CA TYR A 134 -13.16 -15.47 30.54
C TYR A 134 -14.23 -14.44 30.85
N GLU A 135 -15.28 -14.38 30.04
CA GLU A 135 -16.41 -13.46 30.22
C GLU A 135 -17.17 -13.74 31.52
N TYR A 136 -17.37 -15.01 31.84
CA TYR A 136 -18.00 -15.41 33.12
C TYR A 136 -17.18 -14.93 34.30
N ARG A 137 -15.86 -15.16 34.29
CA ARG A 137 -14.95 -14.70 35.35
C ARG A 137 -14.83 -13.20 35.43
N ALA A 138 -14.97 -12.51 34.31
CA ALA A 138 -15.01 -11.05 34.26
C ALA A 138 -16.33 -10.43 34.80
N GLY A 139 -17.32 -11.28 35.14
CA GLY A 139 -18.58 -10.84 35.70
C GLY A 139 -19.62 -10.35 34.68
N LEU A 140 -19.40 -10.60 33.35
CA LEU A 140 -20.33 -10.14 32.33
C LEU A 140 -21.74 -10.70 32.48
N TYR A 141 -21.84 -11.89 33.08
CA TYR A 141 -23.10 -12.62 33.32
C TYR A 141 -23.59 -12.51 34.76
N THR A 142 -23.12 -11.51 35.50
CA THR A 142 -23.56 -11.23 36.87
C THR A 142 -24.29 -9.89 36.90
N SER A 143 -25.46 -9.85 37.54
CA SER A 143 -26.22 -8.61 37.72
C SER A 143 -25.48 -7.64 38.63
N GLU A 144 -25.29 -6.40 38.17
CA GLU A 144 -24.67 -5.34 38.97
C GLU A 144 -25.62 -4.82 40.07
N ASP A 145 -26.91 -4.83 39.78
CA ASP A 145 -27.96 -4.28 40.65
C ASP A 145 -28.49 -5.31 41.66
N GLY A 146 -28.08 -6.60 41.55
CA GLY A 146 -28.59 -7.69 42.37
C GLY A 146 -30.08 -7.99 42.14
N LEU A 147 -30.67 -7.47 41.08
CA LEU A 147 -32.07 -7.70 40.72
C LEU A 147 -32.23 -9.08 40.09
N SER A 148 -33.21 -9.85 40.55
CA SER A 148 -33.47 -11.20 40.05
C SER A 148 -33.90 -11.24 38.55
N ALA A 149 -34.52 -10.20 38.04
CA ALA A 149 -34.91 -10.10 36.65
C ALA A 149 -33.68 -9.93 35.73
N ASP A 150 -32.75 -9.02 36.09
CA ASP A 150 -31.52 -8.82 35.32
C ASP A 150 -30.63 -10.07 35.36
N GLN A 151 -30.53 -10.72 36.52
CA GLN A 151 -29.79 -11.98 36.61
C GLN A 151 -30.38 -13.10 35.75
N TYR A 152 -31.71 -13.17 35.65
CA TYR A 152 -32.37 -14.14 34.76
C TYR A 152 -32.00 -13.93 33.28
N ASP A 153 -31.95 -12.66 32.83
CA ASP A 153 -31.55 -12.34 31.47
C ASP A 153 -30.07 -12.64 31.22
N LYS A 154 -29.20 -12.40 32.18
CA LYS A 154 -27.77 -12.73 32.13
C LYS A 154 -27.56 -14.25 32.06
N ASP A 155 -28.29 -15.02 32.85
CA ASP A 155 -28.25 -16.49 32.84
C ASP A 155 -28.76 -17.04 31.49
N ALA A 156 -29.79 -16.44 30.93
CA ALA A 156 -30.33 -16.82 29.63
C ALA A 156 -29.30 -16.57 28.50
N GLN A 157 -28.60 -15.44 28.55
CA GLN A 157 -27.52 -15.12 27.59
C GLN A 157 -26.37 -16.13 27.70
N TYR A 158 -25.87 -16.40 28.91
CA TYR A 158 -24.82 -17.38 29.14
C TYR A 158 -25.22 -18.77 28.60
N ASN A 159 -26.43 -19.23 28.95
CA ASN A 159 -26.92 -20.54 28.52
C ASN A 159 -27.09 -20.63 27.00
N ALA A 160 -27.51 -19.56 26.32
CA ALA A 160 -27.64 -19.53 24.88
C ALA A 160 -26.29 -19.66 24.18
N ILE A 161 -25.24 -18.98 24.70
CA ILE A 161 -23.86 -19.09 24.18
C ILE A 161 -23.31 -20.50 24.46
N PHE A 162 -23.49 -21.01 25.68
CA PHE A 162 -23.06 -22.36 26.05
C PHE A 162 -23.68 -23.44 25.17
N GLN A 163 -24.95 -23.30 24.79
CA GLN A 163 -25.62 -24.19 23.85
C GLN A 163 -24.99 -24.17 22.47
N ARG A 164 -24.68 -22.97 21.92
CA ARG A 164 -23.99 -22.83 20.63
C ARG A 164 -22.63 -23.54 20.65
N ILE A 165 -21.89 -23.39 21.74
CA ILE A 165 -20.59 -24.05 21.91
C ILE A 165 -20.76 -25.56 21.91
N ARG A 166 -21.78 -26.09 22.63
CA ARG A 166 -22.08 -27.53 22.64
C ARG A 166 -22.52 -28.06 21.27
N GLU A 167 -23.13 -27.25 20.45
CA GLU A 167 -23.47 -27.54 19.05
C GLU A 167 -22.25 -27.49 18.12
N GLY A 168 -21.06 -27.19 18.67
CA GLY A 168 -19.79 -27.15 17.92
C GLY A 168 -19.55 -25.86 17.16
N VAL A 169 -20.22 -24.76 17.50
CA VAL A 169 -19.95 -23.45 16.88
C VAL A 169 -18.59 -22.99 17.33
N ASN A 170 -17.69 -22.87 16.35
CA ASN A 170 -16.36 -22.30 16.49
C ASN A 170 -15.99 -21.61 15.17
N THR A 171 -16.32 -20.32 15.08
CA THR A 171 -16.16 -19.55 13.85
C THR A 171 -14.79 -18.90 13.80
N ASP A 172 -13.99 -19.25 12.81
CA ASP A 172 -12.75 -18.56 12.50
C ASP A 172 -13.03 -17.30 11.67
N TRP A 173 -13.42 -16.24 12.39
CA TRP A 173 -13.75 -14.96 11.77
C TRP A 173 -12.61 -14.34 10.99
N MET A 174 -11.36 -14.55 11.41
CA MET A 174 -10.20 -13.96 10.74
C MET A 174 -9.97 -14.49 9.33
N SER A 175 -10.35 -15.74 9.08
CA SER A 175 -10.21 -16.33 7.75
C SER A 175 -11.24 -15.83 6.73
N TYR A 176 -12.38 -15.32 7.20
CA TYR A 176 -13.51 -14.92 6.37
C TYR A 176 -13.19 -13.87 5.31
N PRO A 177 -12.55 -12.72 5.67
CA PRO A 177 -12.28 -11.66 4.69
C PRO A 177 -10.99 -11.90 3.92
N LEU A 178 -10.28 -13.01 4.13
CA LEU A 178 -8.93 -13.20 3.64
C LEU A 178 -8.82 -14.20 2.50
N ARG A 179 -7.85 -13.97 1.63
CA ARG A 179 -7.41 -14.88 0.58
C ARG A 179 -5.90 -14.85 0.42
N ASN A 180 -5.35 -15.88 -0.21
CA ASN A 180 -4.02 -15.75 -0.82
C ASN A 180 -4.14 -14.83 -2.03
N SER A 181 -3.26 -13.84 -2.12
CA SER A 181 -3.30 -12.87 -3.22
C SER A 181 -2.18 -13.12 -4.22
N PHE A 182 -2.45 -12.77 -5.48
CA PHE A 182 -1.50 -12.89 -6.59
C PHE A 182 -1.37 -11.55 -7.30
N THR A 183 -0.21 -10.93 -7.12
CA THR A 183 0.14 -9.66 -7.77
C THR A 183 1.03 -9.96 -8.97
N HIS A 184 0.76 -9.30 -10.10
CA HIS A 184 1.62 -9.37 -11.28
C HIS A 184 1.77 -8.02 -11.95
N ASN A 185 3.00 -7.72 -12.40
CA ASN A 185 3.34 -6.50 -13.10
C ASN A 185 4.13 -6.83 -14.36
N HIS A 186 3.80 -6.19 -15.47
CA HIS A 186 4.43 -6.36 -16.75
C HIS A 186 4.90 -5.02 -17.29
N ASN A 187 6.12 -4.96 -17.79
CA ASN A 187 6.69 -3.78 -18.41
C ASN A 187 7.36 -4.18 -19.74
N ILE A 188 6.93 -3.53 -20.83
CA ILE A 188 7.55 -3.66 -22.13
C ILE A 188 8.14 -2.29 -22.49
N THR A 189 9.42 -2.26 -22.83
CA THR A 189 10.12 -1.03 -23.20
C THR A 189 10.81 -1.21 -24.53
N VAL A 190 10.60 -0.28 -25.45
CA VAL A 190 11.27 -0.18 -26.76
C VAL A 190 12.12 1.08 -26.76
N TYR A 191 13.42 0.95 -26.93
CA TYR A 191 14.33 2.08 -26.91
C TYR A 191 15.44 1.94 -27.96
N GLY A 192 15.96 3.07 -28.38
CA GLY A 192 17.03 3.13 -29.35
C GLY A 192 17.29 4.55 -29.86
N GLY A 193 18.01 4.66 -30.96
CA GLY A 193 18.32 5.91 -31.60
C GLY A 193 19.77 6.06 -31.99
N ASP A 194 20.14 7.23 -32.45
CA ASP A 194 21.50 7.59 -32.84
C ASP A 194 22.08 8.69 -31.95
N GLU A 195 23.14 9.37 -32.44
CA GLU A 195 23.73 10.49 -31.72
C GLU A 195 22.82 11.73 -31.66
N TYR A 196 21.89 11.85 -32.61
CA TYR A 196 21.00 13.02 -32.73
C TYR A 196 19.62 12.76 -32.13
N ILE A 197 19.05 11.58 -32.35
CA ILE A 197 17.70 11.25 -31.92
C ILE A 197 17.74 9.99 -31.05
N ARG A 198 17.18 10.08 -29.88
CA ARG A 198 16.98 8.92 -28.96
C ARG A 198 15.54 8.86 -28.53
N TYR A 199 15.01 7.67 -28.45
CA TYR A 199 13.62 7.45 -28.02
C TYR A 199 13.52 6.29 -27.03
N ASN A 200 12.50 6.36 -26.20
CA ASN A 200 12.11 5.31 -25.28
C ASN A 200 10.58 5.29 -25.17
N LEU A 201 9.97 4.17 -25.53
CA LEU A 201 8.54 3.91 -25.41
C LEU A 201 8.36 2.77 -24.41
N GLY A 202 7.63 3.02 -23.33
CA GLY A 202 7.31 2.04 -22.29
C GLY A 202 5.80 1.83 -22.17
N VAL A 203 5.39 0.57 -22.08
CA VAL A 203 4.01 0.18 -21.76
C VAL A 203 4.04 -0.68 -20.51
N ARG A 204 3.24 -0.33 -19.51
CA ARG A 204 3.14 -1.06 -18.26
C ARG A 204 1.71 -1.43 -17.94
N TYR A 205 1.58 -2.62 -17.40
CA TYR A 205 0.36 -3.11 -16.80
C TYR A 205 0.68 -3.77 -15.46
N GLY A 206 -0.07 -3.43 -14.44
CA GLY A 206 0.04 -4.02 -13.11
C GLY A 206 -1.33 -4.37 -12.55
N ASN A 207 -1.40 -5.49 -11.84
CA ASN A 207 -2.56 -5.88 -11.04
C ASN A 207 -2.06 -6.27 -9.66
N ASP A 208 -2.23 -5.38 -8.70
CA ASP A 208 -1.86 -5.60 -7.30
C ASP A 208 -3.11 -6.05 -6.54
N GLN A 209 -3.08 -7.28 -6.04
CA GLN A 209 -4.17 -7.83 -5.23
C GLN A 209 -3.81 -7.77 -3.74
N GLY A 210 -4.75 -7.30 -2.92
CA GLY A 210 -4.68 -7.39 -1.47
C GLY A 210 -5.07 -8.77 -0.95
N VAL A 211 -4.66 -9.09 0.28
CA VAL A 211 -5.09 -10.32 0.98
C VAL A 211 -6.53 -10.23 1.48
N MET A 212 -7.10 -9.03 1.63
CA MET A 212 -8.54 -8.87 1.83
C MET A 212 -9.26 -9.21 0.53
N LEU A 213 -10.37 -9.95 0.62
CA LEU A 213 -11.22 -10.28 -0.52
C LEU A 213 -11.67 -9.01 -1.24
N ASP A 214 -11.70 -9.06 -2.58
CA ASP A 214 -12.13 -7.98 -3.47
C ASP A 214 -11.40 -6.64 -3.29
N SER A 215 -10.19 -6.68 -2.74
CA SER A 215 -9.26 -5.55 -2.72
C SER A 215 -8.26 -5.71 -3.84
N ASP A 216 -8.28 -4.82 -4.84
CA ASP A 216 -7.32 -4.82 -5.94
C ASP A 216 -7.07 -3.42 -6.51
N ARG A 217 -5.91 -3.27 -7.14
CA ARG A 217 -5.51 -2.06 -7.86
C ARG A 217 -4.89 -2.43 -9.20
N LYS A 218 -5.54 -2.04 -10.28
CA LYS A 218 -5.01 -2.18 -11.64
C LYS A 218 -4.39 -0.86 -12.09
N ARG A 219 -3.23 -0.95 -12.71
CA ARG A 219 -2.46 0.20 -13.19
C ARG A 219 -2.10 0.01 -14.64
N TYR A 220 -2.27 1.07 -15.41
CA TYR A 220 -1.91 1.14 -16.82
C TYR A 220 -1.04 2.36 -17.02
N SER A 221 0.08 2.25 -17.71
CA SER A 221 0.93 3.39 -18.01
C SER A 221 1.56 3.26 -19.39
N LEU A 222 1.52 4.37 -20.13
CA LEU A 222 2.25 4.58 -21.37
C LEU A 222 3.26 5.70 -21.14
N MET A 223 4.52 5.43 -21.37
CA MET A 223 5.60 6.41 -21.28
C MET A 223 6.25 6.59 -22.63
N PHE A 224 6.44 7.83 -23.04
CA PHE A 224 7.18 8.19 -24.23
C PHE A 224 8.22 9.25 -23.91
N LYS A 225 9.49 8.95 -24.18
CA LYS A 225 10.60 9.90 -24.11
C LYS A 225 11.22 10.05 -25.49
N LEU A 226 11.48 11.30 -25.87
CA LEU A 226 12.20 11.64 -27.10
C LEU A 226 13.25 12.70 -26.76
N SER A 227 14.47 12.49 -27.21
CA SER A 227 15.54 13.47 -27.12
C SER A 227 16.11 13.73 -28.51
N TYR A 228 16.19 14.97 -28.88
CA TYR A 228 16.87 15.43 -30.10
C TYR A 228 17.99 16.39 -29.72
N ASN A 229 19.21 16.11 -30.16
CA ASN A 229 20.38 16.95 -29.94
C ASN A 229 21.11 17.15 -31.26
N LYS A 230 21.15 18.37 -31.75
CA LYS A 230 21.90 18.69 -32.97
C LYS A 230 23.15 19.47 -32.64
N ASN A 231 24.29 18.75 -32.61
CA ASN A 231 25.64 19.34 -32.46
C ASN A 231 25.75 20.32 -31.28
N ASP A 232 25.09 20.02 -30.16
CA ASP A 232 25.01 20.83 -28.94
C ASP A 232 24.47 22.27 -29.13
N LYS A 233 23.88 22.55 -30.30
CA LYS A 233 23.29 23.85 -30.63
C LYS A 233 21.79 23.90 -30.39
N VAL A 234 21.10 22.78 -30.61
CA VAL A 234 19.67 22.62 -30.40
C VAL A 234 19.44 21.35 -29.61
N TYR A 235 18.88 21.50 -28.44
CA TYR A 235 18.47 20.38 -27.60
C TYR A 235 16.97 20.46 -27.34
N VAL A 236 16.24 19.40 -27.74
CA VAL A 236 14.81 19.26 -27.49
C VAL A 236 14.59 17.93 -26.76
N GLN A 237 13.92 17.98 -25.63
CA GLN A 237 13.51 16.80 -24.90
C GLN A 237 12.00 16.83 -24.69
N ASN A 238 11.34 15.74 -25.02
CA ASN A 238 9.96 15.50 -24.67
C ASN A 238 9.89 14.30 -23.72
N TYR A 239 9.09 14.46 -22.67
CA TYR A 239 8.75 13.39 -21.74
C TYR A 239 7.24 13.42 -21.50
N THR A 240 6.57 12.36 -21.93
CA THR A 240 5.12 12.24 -21.81
C THR A 240 4.80 10.92 -21.13
N THR A 241 4.01 10.98 -20.05
CA THR A 241 3.45 9.80 -19.40
C THR A 241 1.93 9.95 -19.34
N ILE A 242 1.24 8.88 -19.72
CA ILE A 242 -0.20 8.75 -19.58
C ILE A 242 -0.42 7.54 -18.69
N SER A 243 -1.08 7.72 -17.54
CA SER A 243 -1.38 6.64 -16.61
C SER A 243 -2.84 6.66 -16.19
N GLY A 244 -3.35 5.48 -15.85
CA GLY A 244 -4.67 5.27 -15.29
C GLY A 244 -4.64 4.18 -14.25
N THR A 245 -5.48 4.32 -13.24
CA THR A 245 -5.67 3.32 -12.18
C THR A 245 -7.15 2.99 -12.06
N ASP A 246 -7.42 1.71 -11.80
CA ASP A 246 -8.72 1.18 -11.45
C ASP A 246 -8.58 0.50 -10.08
N ASN A 247 -9.29 1.03 -9.09
CA ASN A 247 -9.13 0.65 -7.70
C ASN A 247 -10.43 0.06 -7.18
N HIS A 248 -10.35 -1.11 -6.54
CA HIS A 248 -11.46 -1.72 -5.83
C HIS A 248 -11.07 -1.86 -4.35
N GLU A 249 -11.87 -1.29 -3.48
CA GLU A 249 -11.73 -1.47 -2.04
C GLU A 249 -12.55 -2.68 -1.58
N SER A 250 -12.00 -3.41 -0.60
CA SER A 250 -12.70 -4.55 -0.03
C SER A 250 -14.04 -4.12 0.60
N PRO A 251 -15.15 -4.77 0.23
CA PRO A 251 -16.46 -4.52 0.85
C PRO A 251 -16.54 -5.04 2.29
N TYR A 252 -15.56 -5.84 2.72
CA TYR A 252 -15.52 -6.47 4.04
C TYR A 252 -15.09 -5.54 5.18
N GLY A 253 -14.85 -4.26 4.92
CA GLY A 253 -14.45 -3.28 5.93
C GLY A 253 -13.03 -3.48 6.46
N SER A 254 -12.78 -3.19 7.74
CA SER A 254 -11.46 -3.35 8.35
C SER A 254 -11.28 -4.76 8.92
N PHE A 255 -10.06 -5.30 8.82
CA PHE A 255 -9.72 -6.62 9.39
C PHE A 255 -9.97 -6.67 10.91
N ARG A 256 -9.79 -5.56 11.62
CA ARG A 256 -10.04 -5.46 13.06
C ARG A 256 -11.46 -5.87 13.45
N GLN A 257 -12.47 -5.55 12.61
CA GLN A 257 -13.86 -5.92 12.89
C GLN A 257 -14.03 -7.45 13.01
N TYR A 258 -13.23 -8.23 12.31
CA TYR A 258 -13.24 -9.70 12.37
C TYR A 258 -12.48 -10.24 13.57
N VAL A 259 -11.38 -9.56 13.97
CA VAL A 259 -10.64 -9.92 15.19
C VAL A 259 -11.49 -9.73 16.46
N ASP A 260 -12.34 -8.71 16.46
CA ASP A 260 -13.20 -8.35 17.59
C ASP A 260 -14.48 -9.23 17.70
N GLN A 261 -14.77 -10.10 16.70
CA GLN A 261 -15.94 -10.99 16.73
C GLN A 261 -15.77 -12.14 17.73
N ASN A 262 -16.91 -12.64 18.20
CA ASN A 262 -16.91 -13.75 19.15
C ASN A 262 -16.89 -15.11 18.42
N PRO A 263 -16.01 -16.03 18.80
CA PRO A 263 -15.87 -17.32 18.11
C PRO A 263 -17.10 -18.25 18.28
N TYR A 264 -17.98 -17.98 19.23
CA TYR A 264 -19.24 -18.69 19.45
C TYR A 264 -20.43 -18.11 18.65
N ASP A 265 -20.22 -17.07 17.86
CA ASP A 265 -21.25 -16.54 16.97
C ASP A 265 -21.17 -17.23 15.60
N ARG A 266 -22.36 -17.55 15.04
CA ARG A 266 -22.44 -18.18 13.73
C ARG A 266 -22.26 -17.14 12.63
N ALA A 267 -21.46 -17.46 11.64
CA ALA A 267 -21.44 -16.71 10.40
C ALA A 267 -22.71 -17.02 9.62
N TYR A 268 -23.65 -16.13 9.65
CA TYR A 268 -24.76 -16.11 8.71
C TYR A 268 -24.29 -15.33 7.49
N ASN A 269 -24.44 -15.94 6.30
CA ASN A 269 -24.08 -15.40 4.99
C ASN A 269 -23.97 -13.87 4.97
N ILE A 270 -22.72 -13.41 5.00
CA ILE A 270 -22.36 -12.01 4.79
C ILE A 270 -22.36 -11.76 3.29
#